data_b71732ee489c4b2fa7e1623324567991
#
_entry.id   b71732ee489c4b2fa7e1623324567991
#
_cell.length_a   1.000
_cell.length_b   1.000
_cell.length_c   1.000
_cell.angle_alpha   90.00
_cell.angle_beta   90.00
_cell.angle_gamma   90.00
#
_symmetry.space_group_name_H-M   'P 1'
#
loop_
_entity.id
_entity.type
_entity.pdbx_description
1 polymer ?
#
loop_
_entity_poly.entity_id
_entity_poly.type
_entity_poly.pdbx_seq_one_letter_code
_entity_poly.pdbx_strand_id
1 'polypeptide(L)'
;MSSRAAADATVACGDAAGAGEEALLTAPLLAPEAVAGELPPPVLLARKPRGRLARAVKEAWSVSLSVTFPMAPSVSAGAAGAEARSILGLALPMILTGLLLYLRSMISMLFLGRLGGLALAGGSLAIGFANITGYSVLSGLAMGMEPICGQAFGAGHYGLLGVTTQRTVLMLLAAAVPIAGLWAHMRPLLLLCGQDAGIAAAAETYILASLPDLLLQALVHPVRIYLRTQSINLPLTLCAALAIALHLPINYVLVSVLGLGIRGVALASVLANLNLVLFLFAYILFRGVHRRTGGLALSAESFRGWGELAGLALPSCVSVCLEWWWYEIMIMLCGLLANPQATVASMGILIQTTSLIYIFPSSLGFGVSTRVSNELGANRPDHAARAATVGLMLGFAFGGVASAFAYLVRGAWAAMFTADPAIVALTASVLPILGACELGNCPQTAGCGVLRGSARPKDAASINLRSFYLVGTPVALILAFWYHYDFQGLWLGLLAAQAACVVRMLLVIGRTDWAAEAKRAQQLAGAGGAVETKEGMEVGAAGEDDEPGIPIVVVIERPKDQC
;
A
#
# COMPACT_ATOMS: atom_id res chain seq x y z
N MET A 1 70.88 -5.84 -7.52
CA MET A 1 71.45 -4.50 -7.80
C MET A 1 70.35 -3.50 -7.64
N SER A 2 70.37 -2.84 -6.59
CA SER A 2 70.55 -1.41 -6.30
C SER A 2 69.21 -0.68 -6.40
N SER A 3 68.58 -0.25 -5.35
CA SER A 3 69.00 0.63 -4.24
C SER A 3 68.30 2.00 -4.34
N ARG A 4 67.48 2.31 -3.31
CA ARG A 4 67.33 3.65 -2.65
C ARG A 4 66.65 4.78 -3.48
N ALA A 5 65.77 5.62 -2.93
CA ALA A 5 65.61 6.24 -1.59
C ALA A 5 64.18 6.78 -1.50
N ALA A 6 63.41 6.72 -0.48
CA ALA A 6 63.35 7.39 0.82
C ALA A 6 63.59 8.92 0.79
N ALA A 7 62.57 9.67 1.15
CA ALA A 7 62.54 10.69 2.22
C ALA A 7 61.36 11.67 2.01
N ASP A 8 60.53 11.74 3.00
CA ASP A 8 60.16 12.85 3.87
C ASP A 8 59.65 14.16 3.26
N ALA A 9 58.43 14.49 3.65
CA ALA A 9 58.12 15.77 4.27
C ALA A 9 56.77 15.71 5.01
N THR A 10 56.89 15.64 6.33
CA THR A 10 55.89 16.03 7.35
C THR A 10 55.62 17.54 7.31
N VAL A 11 54.48 17.90 7.94
CA VAL A 11 54.10 19.20 8.55
C VAL A 11 53.22 20.11 7.69
N ALA A 12 51.92 20.20 8.04
CA ALA A 12 51.39 21.24 8.89
C ALA A 12 49.92 21.00 9.24
N CYS A 13 49.72 21.02 10.56
CA CYS A 13 48.44 21.14 11.25
C CYS A 13 47.80 22.51 10.96
N GLY A 14 46.49 22.61 10.82
CA GLY A 14 45.82 23.89 10.75
C GLY A 14 44.30 23.68 10.90
N ASP A 15 43.83 23.97 12.09
CA ASP A 15 42.45 23.98 12.53
C ASP A 15 41.52 24.76 11.60
N ALA A 16 40.37 24.18 11.27
CA ALA A 16 39.11 24.91 11.11
C ALA A 16 37.93 23.96 11.42
N ALA A 17 37.52 24.00 12.68
CA ALA A 17 36.24 23.47 13.12
C ALA A 17 35.10 24.37 12.60
N GLY A 18 34.00 23.77 12.23
CA GLY A 18 32.70 24.42 12.24
C GLY A 18 32.11 24.75 10.86
N ALA A 19 31.11 24.01 10.54
CA ALA A 19 29.96 24.24 9.67
C ALA A 19 29.82 23.16 8.60
N GLY A 20 28.82 22.28 8.76
CA GLY A 20 28.47 21.33 7.71
C GLY A 20 27.66 20.11 8.14
N GLU A 21 26.82 20.25 9.13
CA GLU A 21 25.97 19.13 9.56
C GLU A 21 24.49 19.45 9.33
N GLU A 22 24.10 19.54 8.05
CA GLU A 22 22.66 19.62 7.66
C GLU A 22 22.43 19.46 6.13
N ALA A 23 23.04 18.47 5.47
CA ALA A 23 22.75 18.22 4.05
C ALA A 23 22.81 16.74 3.68
N LEU A 24 22.06 15.88 4.38
CA LEU A 24 22.14 14.44 4.12
C LEU A 24 20.79 13.72 4.22
N LEU A 25 19.75 14.27 3.58
CA LEU A 25 18.44 13.58 3.48
C LEU A 25 17.91 13.42 2.05
N THR A 26 18.68 13.78 1.00
CA THR A 26 18.24 13.64 -0.39
C THR A 26 19.40 13.24 -1.30
N ALA A 27 19.77 11.96 -1.29
CA ALA A 27 20.61 11.42 -2.35
C ALA A 27 19.70 10.89 -3.49
N PRO A 28 19.84 11.41 -4.73
CA PRO A 28 19.11 10.87 -5.87
C PRO A 28 19.66 9.52 -6.29
N LEU A 29 18.77 8.65 -6.75
CA LEU A 29 19.03 7.26 -7.17
C LEU A 29 19.92 7.10 -8.41
N LEU A 30 20.37 8.17 -9.07
CA LEU A 30 21.24 8.12 -10.24
C LEU A 30 22.09 9.41 -10.32
N ALA A 31 23.39 9.33 -10.12
CA ALA A 31 24.34 10.40 -10.45
C ALA A 31 25.24 9.95 -11.60
N PRO A 32 25.19 10.58 -12.79
CA PRO A 32 26.28 10.47 -13.77
C PRO A 32 27.38 11.46 -13.43
N GLU A 33 28.64 11.06 -13.66
CA GLU A 33 29.84 11.86 -13.50
C GLU A 33 29.75 13.21 -14.22
N ALA A 34 30.14 14.27 -13.52
CA ALA A 34 30.16 15.62 -14.03
C ALA A 34 31.29 15.81 -15.04
N VAL A 35 30.95 16.02 -16.29
CA VAL A 35 31.82 16.67 -17.28
C VAL A 35 31.65 18.17 -17.09
N ALA A 36 32.74 18.85 -16.70
CA ALA A 36 32.82 20.29 -16.58
C ALA A 36 32.68 20.97 -17.95
N GLY A 37 31.50 21.53 -18.20
CA GLY A 37 31.23 22.41 -19.34
C GLY A 37 30.50 23.66 -18.83
N GLU A 38 30.95 24.83 -19.29
CA GLU A 38 30.46 26.16 -18.89
C GLU A 38 28.95 26.28 -18.98
N LEU A 39 28.35 26.83 -17.90
CA LEU A 39 26.93 27.10 -17.78
C LEU A 39 26.49 28.26 -18.70
N PRO A 40 25.46 28.06 -19.51
CA PRO A 40 24.82 29.18 -20.22
C PRO A 40 24.05 30.08 -19.24
N PRO A 41 23.85 31.38 -19.57
CA PRO A 41 23.21 32.33 -18.68
C PRO A 41 21.74 31.98 -18.38
N PRO A 42 21.18 32.40 -17.24
CA PRO A 42 19.84 32.04 -16.82
C PRO A 42 18.78 32.52 -17.80
N VAL A 43 18.06 31.58 -18.39
CA VAL A 43 16.90 31.86 -19.24
C VAL A 43 15.77 32.40 -18.33
N LEU A 44 15.45 33.66 -18.49
CA LEU A 44 14.28 34.31 -17.88
C LEU A 44 13.01 33.53 -18.27
N LEU A 45 12.46 32.81 -17.30
CA LEU A 45 11.18 32.12 -17.42
C LEU A 45 10.07 33.12 -17.76
N ALA A 46 9.65 33.13 -19.02
CA ALA A 46 8.52 33.91 -19.49
C ALA A 46 7.25 33.53 -18.66
N ARG A 47 6.71 34.49 -17.93
CA ARG A 47 5.45 34.41 -17.20
C ARG A 47 4.32 33.96 -18.13
N LYS A 48 3.96 32.68 -18.14
CA LYS A 48 2.77 32.17 -18.84
C LYS A 48 1.49 32.32 -18.00
N PRO A 49 0.33 32.46 -18.61
CA PRO A 49 -0.87 33.02 -17.99
C PRO A 49 -1.46 32.06 -16.94
N ARG A 50 -1.44 32.50 -15.69
CA ARG A 50 -2.07 31.85 -14.51
C ARG A 50 -3.58 31.60 -14.67
N GLY A 51 -4.24 32.16 -15.71
CA GLY A 51 -5.67 32.05 -15.91
C GLY A 51 -6.18 30.75 -16.54
N ARG A 52 -5.35 30.00 -17.29
CA ARG A 52 -5.79 28.78 -17.97
C ARG A 52 -5.80 27.57 -17.03
N LEU A 53 -4.80 27.44 -16.16
CA LEU A 53 -4.73 26.37 -15.19
C LEU A 53 -5.87 26.48 -14.15
N ALA A 54 -6.14 27.70 -13.66
CA ALA A 54 -7.25 27.96 -12.74
C ALA A 54 -8.62 27.67 -13.38
N ARG A 55 -8.76 27.87 -14.69
CA ARG A 55 -9.97 27.55 -15.44
C ARG A 55 -10.13 26.03 -15.60
N ALA A 56 -9.08 25.31 -16.01
CA ALA A 56 -9.09 23.86 -16.15
C ALA A 56 -9.36 23.14 -14.81
N VAL A 57 -8.78 23.63 -13.71
CA VAL A 57 -9.06 23.12 -12.36
C VAL A 57 -10.51 23.42 -11.95
N LYS A 58 -11.03 24.60 -12.29
CA LYS A 58 -12.42 24.97 -12.00
C LYS A 58 -13.42 24.19 -12.84
N GLU A 59 -13.09 23.85 -14.08
CA GLU A 59 -13.91 23.00 -14.96
C GLU A 59 -13.86 21.54 -14.51
N ALA A 60 -12.68 21.00 -14.15
CA ALA A 60 -12.56 19.67 -13.55
C ALA A 60 -13.34 19.57 -12.22
N TRP A 61 -13.31 20.61 -11.40
CA TRP A 61 -14.07 20.72 -10.17
C TRP A 61 -15.59 20.80 -10.42
N SER A 62 -16.04 21.56 -11.42
CA SER A 62 -17.46 21.65 -11.77
C SER A 62 -18.02 20.36 -12.36
N VAL A 63 -17.24 19.64 -13.14
CA VAL A 63 -17.60 18.29 -13.66
C VAL A 63 -17.69 17.28 -12.53
N SER A 64 -16.80 17.35 -11.53
CA SER A 64 -16.84 16.46 -10.34
C SER A 64 -18.07 16.72 -9.46
N LEU A 65 -18.56 17.96 -9.39
CA LEU A 65 -19.75 18.34 -8.61
C LEU A 65 -21.08 18.11 -9.34
N SER A 66 -21.06 18.04 -10.67
CA SER A 66 -22.26 17.83 -11.48
C SER A 66 -22.56 16.34 -11.78
N VAL A 67 -21.69 15.44 -11.38
CA VAL A 67 -22.01 14.00 -11.40
C VAL A 67 -23.02 13.76 -10.27
N THR A 68 -24.30 13.84 -10.62
CA THR A 68 -25.39 13.35 -9.77
C THR A 68 -25.08 11.90 -9.46
N PHE A 69 -24.64 11.62 -8.23
CA PHE A 69 -24.51 10.27 -7.75
C PHE A 69 -25.84 9.58 -7.99
N PRO A 70 -25.90 8.40 -8.65
CA PRO A 70 -27.05 7.54 -8.55
C PRO A 70 -27.05 7.06 -7.08
N MET A 71 -27.66 7.89 -6.21
CA MET A 71 -27.76 7.56 -4.79
C MET A 71 -28.64 6.32 -4.65
N ALA A 72 -28.10 5.34 -3.90
CA ALA A 72 -28.94 4.33 -3.27
C ALA A 72 -30.15 5.01 -2.61
N PRO A 73 -31.34 4.34 -2.54
CA PRO A 73 -32.58 4.93 -2.06
C PRO A 73 -32.30 5.69 -0.76
N SER A 74 -32.79 6.91 -0.68
CA SER A 74 -32.52 7.96 0.31
C SER A 74 -31.98 7.44 1.65
N VAL A 75 -30.64 7.48 1.80
CA VAL A 75 -30.00 7.15 3.06
C VAL A 75 -30.32 8.28 4.05
N SER A 76 -31.10 8.00 5.08
CA SER A 76 -31.37 8.99 6.12
C SER A 76 -30.04 9.46 6.74
N ALA A 77 -29.91 10.73 7.09
CA ALA A 77 -28.69 11.29 7.68
C ALA A 77 -28.23 10.50 8.94
N GLY A 78 -29.16 10.00 9.73
CA GLY A 78 -28.87 9.15 10.90
C GLY A 78 -28.24 7.81 10.52
N ALA A 79 -28.76 7.14 9.48
CA ALA A 79 -28.21 5.87 9.01
C ALA A 79 -26.85 6.05 8.36
N ALA A 80 -26.63 7.14 7.62
CA ALA A 80 -25.32 7.50 7.05
C ALA A 80 -24.29 7.76 8.15
N GLY A 81 -24.68 8.51 9.20
CA GLY A 81 -23.81 8.78 10.35
C GLY A 81 -23.42 7.52 11.14
N ALA A 82 -24.35 6.60 11.32
CA ALA A 82 -24.09 5.30 11.98
C ALA A 82 -23.11 4.45 11.15
N GLU A 83 -23.31 4.38 9.83
CA GLU A 83 -22.43 3.64 8.92
C GLU A 83 -21.03 4.27 8.84
N ALA A 84 -20.96 5.61 8.76
CA ALA A 84 -19.68 6.34 8.78
C ALA A 84 -18.89 6.04 10.08
N ARG A 85 -19.57 6.04 11.23
CA ARG A 85 -18.95 5.68 12.51
C ARG A 85 -18.43 4.24 12.50
N SER A 86 -19.20 3.31 11.94
CA SER A 86 -18.77 1.90 11.80
C SER A 86 -17.52 1.77 10.91
N ILE A 87 -17.51 2.40 9.74
CA ILE A 87 -16.35 2.38 8.82
C ILE A 87 -15.14 3.04 9.47
N LEU A 88 -15.29 4.22 10.08
CA LEU A 88 -14.20 4.93 10.75
C LEU A 88 -13.69 4.15 11.98
N GLY A 89 -14.56 3.47 12.71
CA GLY A 89 -14.15 2.60 13.81
C GLY A 89 -13.23 1.46 13.37
N LEU A 90 -13.40 0.96 12.15
CA LEU A 90 -12.49 0.00 11.53
C LEU A 90 -11.23 0.68 10.97
N ALA A 91 -11.37 1.85 10.35
CA ALA A 91 -10.28 2.53 9.65
C ALA A 91 -9.27 3.20 10.61
N LEU A 92 -9.73 3.82 11.71
CA LEU A 92 -8.86 4.57 12.63
C LEU A 92 -7.71 3.74 13.23
N PRO A 93 -7.94 2.52 13.78
CA PRO A 93 -6.83 1.68 14.22
C PRO A 93 -5.88 1.32 13.08
N MET A 94 -6.38 1.19 11.86
CA MET A 94 -5.56 0.85 10.68
C MET A 94 -4.73 2.04 10.20
N ILE A 95 -5.26 3.27 10.29
CA ILE A 95 -4.48 4.49 10.05
C ILE A 95 -3.30 4.53 11.02
N LEU A 96 -3.54 4.30 12.31
CA LEU A 96 -2.47 4.27 13.30
C LEU A 96 -1.45 3.17 12.99
N THR A 97 -1.90 1.97 12.60
CA THR A 97 -0.99 0.90 12.15
C THR A 97 -0.16 1.34 10.95
N GLY A 98 -0.77 2.00 9.96
CA GLY A 98 -0.08 2.51 8.77
C GLY A 98 0.98 3.56 9.12
N LEU A 99 0.65 4.52 9.99
CA LEU A 99 1.60 5.53 10.48
C LEU A 99 2.77 4.90 11.23
N LEU A 100 2.50 3.90 12.06
CA LEU A 100 3.54 3.15 12.77
C LEU A 100 4.48 2.43 11.78
N LEU A 101 3.93 1.77 10.75
CA LEU A 101 4.74 1.10 9.73
C LEU A 101 5.56 2.10 8.89
N TYR A 102 5.01 3.29 8.63
CA TYR A 102 5.74 4.38 7.99
C TYR A 102 6.91 4.86 8.86
N LEU A 103 6.68 5.05 10.18
CA LEU A 103 7.73 5.38 11.13
C LEU A 103 8.85 4.34 11.16
N ARG A 104 8.52 3.04 11.06
CA ARG A 104 9.52 1.97 10.95
C ARG A 104 10.45 2.18 9.74
N SER A 105 9.89 2.51 8.58
CA SER A 105 10.67 2.80 7.37
C SER A 105 11.59 3.99 7.58
N MET A 106 11.10 5.07 8.21
CA MET A 106 11.91 6.25 8.55
C MET A 106 13.08 5.91 9.48
N ILE A 107 12.85 5.07 10.50
CA ILE A 107 13.92 4.61 11.40
C ILE A 107 15.00 3.88 10.59
N SER A 108 14.64 2.95 9.72
CA SER A 108 15.61 2.23 8.88
C SER A 108 16.41 3.16 7.98
N MET A 109 15.76 4.16 7.36
CA MET A 109 16.45 5.15 6.52
C MET A 109 17.41 6.04 7.32
N LEU A 110 17.06 6.43 8.56
CA LEU A 110 17.95 7.19 9.45
C LEU A 110 19.22 6.41 9.80
N PHE A 111 19.10 5.10 10.08
CA PHE A 111 20.27 4.26 10.33
C PHE A 111 21.13 4.07 9.07
N LEU A 112 20.52 3.89 7.89
CA LEU A 112 21.26 3.85 6.63
C LEU A 112 22.00 5.16 6.37
N GLY A 113 21.38 6.31 6.63
CA GLY A 113 22.01 7.62 6.50
C GLY A 113 23.24 7.80 7.41
N ARG A 114 23.17 7.31 8.65
CA ARG A 114 24.31 7.33 9.59
C ARG A 114 25.48 6.44 9.16
N LEU A 115 25.23 5.42 8.33
CA LEU A 115 26.28 4.56 7.77
C LEU A 115 27.02 5.19 6.57
N GLY A 116 26.54 6.35 6.08
CA GLY A 116 27.16 7.08 4.98
C GLY A 116 26.37 7.01 3.66
N GLY A 117 26.77 7.85 2.70
CA GLY A 117 26.03 8.04 1.45
C GLY A 117 25.91 6.76 0.60
N LEU A 118 26.95 5.94 0.52
CA LEU A 118 26.93 4.67 -0.21
C LEU A 118 25.92 3.69 0.40
N ALA A 119 25.86 3.60 1.73
CA ALA A 119 24.92 2.74 2.44
C ALA A 119 23.47 3.21 2.25
N LEU A 120 23.25 4.53 2.30
CA LEU A 120 21.95 5.13 2.07
C LEU A 120 21.47 4.90 0.63
N ALA A 121 22.33 5.14 -0.37
CA ALA A 121 22.00 4.94 -1.77
C ALA A 121 21.69 3.47 -2.08
N GLY A 122 22.59 2.56 -1.68
CA GLY A 122 22.40 1.12 -1.89
C GLY A 122 21.19 0.56 -1.14
N GLY A 123 20.99 0.95 0.14
CA GLY A 123 19.85 0.53 0.93
C GLY A 123 18.52 1.04 0.37
N SER A 124 18.45 2.31 -0.05
CA SER A 124 17.25 2.90 -0.68
C SER A 124 16.90 2.20 -1.98
N LEU A 125 17.91 1.92 -2.82
CA LEU A 125 17.72 1.19 -4.08
C LEU A 125 17.22 -0.23 -3.83
N ALA A 126 17.77 -0.93 -2.82
CA ALA A 126 17.32 -2.26 -2.45
C ALA A 126 15.87 -2.27 -1.93
N ILE A 127 15.49 -1.29 -1.09
CA ILE A 127 14.13 -1.15 -0.58
C ILE A 127 13.15 -0.87 -1.73
N GLY A 128 13.48 0.04 -2.65
CA GLY A 128 12.67 0.31 -3.83
C GLY A 128 12.47 -0.93 -4.70
N PHE A 129 13.55 -1.65 -5.01
CA PHE A 129 13.50 -2.90 -5.76
C PHE A 129 12.65 -3.97 -5.06
N ALA A 130 12.80 -4.12 -3.73
CA ALA A 130 12.00 -5.03 -2.94
C ALA A 130 10.50 -4.69 -2.95
N ASN A 131 10.17 -3.39 -2.88
CA ASN A 131 8.78 -2.92 -2.94
C ASN A 131 8.12 -3.27 -4.27
N ILE A 132 8.81 -3.05 -5.39
CA ILE A 132 8.27 -3.28 -6.74
C ILE A 132 8.15 -4.77 -7.05
N THR A 133 9.21 -5.54 -6.78
CA THR A 133 9.33 -6.93 -7.25
C THR A 133 8.80 -7.96 -6.27
N GLY A 134 8.71 -7.62 -4.99
CA GLY A 134 8.35 -8.56 -3.92
C GLY A 134 7.13 -8.13 -3.13
N TYR A 135 7.23 -7.04 -2.38
CA TYR A 135 6.19 -6.67 -1.41
C TYR A 135 4.86 -6.27 -2.05
N SER A 136 4.88 -5.56 -3.20
CA SER A 136 3.66 -5.23 -3.95
C SER A 136 2.98 -6.50 -4.48
N VAL A 137 3.75 -7.46 -4.97
CA VAL A 137 3.24 -8.73 -5.49
C VAL A 137 2.62 -9.56 -4.37
N LEU A 138 3.34 -9.77 -3.25
CA LEU A 138 2.84 -10.55 -2.12
C LEU A 138 1.60 -9.90 -1.49
N SER A 139 1.60 -8.58 -1.29
CA SER A 139 0.44 -7.86 -0.75
C SER A 139 -0.77 -7.92 -1.69
N GLY A 140 -0.53 -7.74 -2.99
CA GLY A 140 -1.58 -7.80 -4.00
C GLY A 140 -2.21 -9.19 -4.13
N LEU A 141 -1.40 -10.26 -4.12
CA LEU A 141 -1.90 -11.65 -4.09
C LEU A 141 -2.69 -11.94 -2.82
N ALA A 142 -2.20 -11.47 -1.66
CA ALA A 142 -2.91 -11.65 -0.39
C ALA A 142 -4.29 -11.00 -0.38
N MET A 143 -4.48 -9.86 -1.07
CA MET A 143 -5.77 -9.17 -1.13
C MET A 143 -6.88 -10.02 -1.78
N GLY A 144 -6.53 -11.05 -2.55
CA GLY A 144 -7.52 -11.97 -3.13
C GLY A 144 -8.31 -12.78 -2.09
N MET A 145 -7.76 -13.01 -0.90
CA MET A 145 -8.47 -13.71 0.17
C MET A 145 -9.50 -12.83 0.89
N GLU A 146 -9.36 -11.50 0.81
CA GLU A 146 -10.16 -10.55 1.58
C GLU A 146 -11.68 -10.68 1.33
N PRO A 147 -12.17 -10.72 0.06
CA PRO A 147 -13.59 -10.92 -0.18
C PRO A 147 -14.09 -12.28 0.28
N ILE A 148 -13.33 -13.36 0.07
CA ILE A 148 -13.73 -14.70 0.50
C ILE A 148 -13.89 -14.74 2.02
N CYS A 149 -12.89 -14.29 2.76
CA CYS A 149 -12.91 -14.26 4.23
C CYS A 149 -14.01 -13.34 4.78
N GLY A 150 -14.18 -12.13 4.20
CA GLY A 150 -15.21 -11.20 4.66
C GLY A 150 -16.63 -11.71 4.41
N GLN A 151 -16.89 -12.26 3.22
CA GLN A 151 -18.19 -12.83 2.88
C GLN A 151 -18.49 -14.10 3.70
N ALA A 152 -17.50 -14.98 3.89
CA ALA A 152 -17.62 -16.15 4.75
C ALA A 152 -17.89 -15.75 6.23
N PHE A 153 -17.23 -14.72 6.73
CA PHE A 153 -17.48 -14.18 8.07
C PHE A 153 -18.91 -13.66 8.20
N GLY A 154 -19.38 -12.88 7.20
CA GLY A 154 -20.74 -12.36 7.16
C GLY A 154 -21.80 -13.45 7.08
N ALA A 155 -21.51 -14.55 6.38
CA ALA A 155 -22.38 -15.73 6.26
C ALA A 155 -22.33 -16.66 7.50
N GLY A 156 -21.41 -16.43 8.44
CA GLY A 156 -21.22 -17.30 9.60
C GLY A 156 -20.39 -18.57 9.33
N HIS A 157 -19.81 -18.72 8.14
CA HIS A 157 -18.98 -19.87 7.74
C HIS A 157 -17.51 -19.67 8.14
N TYR A 158 -17.25 -19.71 9.43
CA TYR A 158 -15.93 -19.40 9.99
C TYR A 158 -14.83 -20.41 9.61
N GLY A 159 -15.17 -21.67 9.34
CA GLY A 159 -14.20 -22.69 8.87
C GLY A 159 -13.51 -22.28 7.56
N LEU A 160 -14.27 -21.69 6.63
CA LEU A 160 -13.74 -21.21 5.34
C LEU A 160 -12.68 -20.12 5.51
N LEU A 161 -12.77 -19.26 6.58
CA LEU A 161 -11.75 -18.26 6.86
C LEU A 161 -10.39 -18.93 7.15
N GLY A 162 -10.39 -19.97 7.98
CA GLY A 162 -9.16 -20.70 8.35
C GLY A 162 -8.52 -21.36 7.13
N VAL A 163 -9.30 -22.11 6.37
CA VAL A 163 -8.84 -22.80 5.15
C VAL A 163 -8.34 -21.79 4.10
N THR A 164 -9.07 -20.71 3.86
CA THR A 164 -8.64 -19.66 2.90
C THR A 164 -7.35 -18.99 3.35
N THR A 165 -7.18 -18.74 4.66
CA THR A 165 -5.94 -18.20 5.21
C THR A 165 -4.76 -19.13 4.96
N GLN A 166 -4.92 -20.44 5.21
CA GLN A 166 -3.90 -21.45 4.96
C GLN A 166 -3.55 -21.55 3.46
N ARG A 167 -4.56 -21.58 2.58
CA ARG A 167 -4.36 -21.55 1.11
C ARG A 167 -3.57 -20.33 0.67
N THR A 168 -3.90 -19.15 1.23
CA THR A 168 -3.21 -17.91 0.88
C THR A 168 -1.76 -17.93 1.36
N VAL A 169 -1.47 -18.41 2.58
CA VAL A 169 -0.10 -18.56 3.07
C VAL A 169 0.70 -19.44 2.11
N LEU A 170 0.17 -20.62 1.74
CA LEU A 170 0.85 -21.54 0.81
C LEU A 170 1.09 -20.88 -0.57
N MET A 171 0.10 -20.16 -1.09
CA MET A 171 0.22 -19.43 -2.36
C MET A 171 1.31 -18.36 -2.30
N LEU A 172 1.38 -17.60 -1.21
CA LEU A 172 2.40 -16.55 -1.04
C LEU A 172 3.80 -17.16 -0.82
N LEU A 173 3.92 -18.27 -0.10
CA LEU A 173 5.19 -19.00 0.03
C LEU A 173 5.67 -19.51 -1.34
N ALA A 174 4.77 -20.05 -2.16
CA ALA A 174 5.10 -20.47 -3.52
C ALA A 174 5.54 -19.28 -4.40
N ALA A 175 4.86 -18.12 -4.28
CA ALA A 175 5.24 -16.90 -5.00
C ALA A 175 6.55 -16.29 -4.49
N ALA A 176 6.88 -16.46 -3.21
CA ALA A 176 8.13 -15.97 -2.63
C ALA A 176 9.37 -16.65 -3.22
N VAL A 177 9.27 -17.91 -3.71
CA VAL A 177 10.40 -18.64 -4.30
C VAL A 177 10.98 -17.95 -5.53
N PRO A 178 10.21 -17.67 -6.60
CA PRO A 178 10.75 -16.96 -7.77
C PRO A 178 11.18 -15.52 -7.42
N ILE A 179 10.51 -14.84 -6.48
CA ILE A 179 10.91 -13.52 -6.00
C ILE A 179 12.28 -13.59 -5.30
N ALA A 180 12.51 -14.59 -4.45
CA ALA A 180 13.80 -14.80 -3.81
C ALA A 180 14.91 -15.08 -4.83
N GLY A 181 14.62 -15.85 -5.88
CA GLY A 181 15.53 -16.05 -7.01
C GLY A 181 15.89 -14.74 -7.72
N LEU A 182 14.89 -13.88 -7.98
CA LEU A 182 15.12 -12.57 -8.57
C LEU A 182 15.98 -11.67 -7.65
N TRP A 183 15.73 -11.67 -6.35
CA TRP A 183 16.49 -10.89 -5.37
C TRP A 183 17.93 -11.37 -5.23
N ALA A 184 18.16 -12.67 -5.31
CA ALA A 184 19.50 -13.24 -5.29
C ALA A 184 20.35 -12.81 -6.50
N HIS A 185 19.70 -12.41 -7.62
CA HIS A 185 20.36 -11.95 -8.83
C HIS A 185 20.22 -10.43 -9.04
N MET A 186 19.92 -9.67 -7.98
CA MET A 186 19.70 -8.22 -8.09
C MET A 186 20.93 -7.47 -8.64
N ARG A 187 22.15 -7.79 -8.14
CA ARG A 187 23.37 -7.10 -8.54
C ARG A 187 23.63 -7.17 -10.05
N PRO A 188 23.65 -8.35 -10.71
CA PRO A 188 23.83 -8.42 -12.16
C PRO A 188 22.73 -7.66 -12.92
N LEU A 189 21.49 -7.64 -12.43
CA LEU A 189 20.40 -6.87 -13.04
C LEU A 189 20.65 -5.36 -12.96
N LEU A 190 21.09 -4.87 -11.79
CA LEU A 190 21.42 -3.46 -11.61
C LEU A 190 22.60 -3.02 -12.49
N LEU A 191 23.63 -3.84 -12.59
CA LEU A 191 24.77 -3.57 -13.46
C LEU A 191 24.37 -3.57 -14.95
N LEU A 192 23.46 -4.46 -15.35
CA LEU A 192 22.90 -4.46 -16.71
C LEU A 192 22.11 -3.17 -17.00
N CYS A 193 21.46 -2.60 -15.98
CA CYS A 193 20.77 -1.30 -16.08
C CYS A 193 21.71 -0.09 -16.00
N GLY A 194 23.04 -0.30 -15.93
CA GLY A 194 24.02 0.79 -15.88
C GLY A 194 24.23 1.41 -14.50
N GLN A 195 23.80 0.73 -13.42
CA GLN A 195 23.99 1.22 -12.05
C GLN A 195 25.46 1.12 -11.63
N ASP A 196 25.92 2.08 -10.79
CA ASP A 196 27.26 2.04 -10.21
C ASP A 196 27.55 0.75 -9.45
N ALA A 197 28.76 0.20 -9.61
CA ALA A 197 29.13 -1.10 -9.07
C ALA A 197 29.16 -1.10 -7.53
N GLY A 198 29.52 0.01 -6.88
CA GLY A 198 29.55 0.16 -5.42
C GLY A 198 28.13 0.21 -4.85
N ILE A 199 27.24 0.98 -5.49
CA ILE A 199 25.82 1.06 -5.09
C ILE A 199 25.14 -0.29 -5.32
N ALA A 200 25.39 -0.98 -6.43
CA ALA A 200 24.84 -2.29 -6.72
C ALA A 200 25.29 -3.35 -5.69
N ALA A 201 26.56 -3.32 -5.24
CA ALA A 201 27.09 -4.21 -4.21
C ALA A 201 26.49 -3.92 -2.81
N ALA A 202 26.29 -2.63 -2.47
CA ALA A 202 25.63 -2.23 -1.24
C ALA A 202 24.15 -2.66 -1.23
N ALA A 203 23.45 -2.49 -2.36
CA ALA A 203 22.08 -2.93 -2.55
C ALA A 203 21.93 -4.47 -2.45
N GLU A 204 22.83 -5.22 -3.08
CA GLU A 204 22.89 -6.69 -2.95
C GLU A 204 23.04 -7.12 -1.49
N THR A 205 23.93 -6.45 -0.75
CA THR A 205 24.17 -6.75 0.68
C THR A 205 22.91 -6.57 1.52
N TYR A 206 22.11 -5.53 1.24
CA TYR A 206 20.84 -5.27 1.90
C TYR A 206 19.78 -6.31 1.53
N ILE A 207 19.59 -6.55 0.21
CA ILE A 207 18.50 -7.41 -0.26
C ILE A 207 18.68 -8.87 0.14
N LEU A 208 19.92 -9.38 0.11
CA LEU A 208 20.21 -10.73 0.57
C LEU A 208 19.94 -10.93 2.06
N ALA A 209 20.26 -9.93 2.90
CA ALA A 209 19.92 -9.94 4.31
C ALA A 209 18.39 -9.83 4.55
N SER A 210 17.65 -9.29 3.58
CA SER A 210 16.18 -9.16 3.63
C SER A 210 15.44 -10.38 3.10
N LEU A 211 16.10 -11.39 2.50
CA LEU A 211 15.43 -12.58 1.96
C LEU A 211 14.47 -13.28 2.96
N PRO A 212 14.81 -13.44 4.26
CA PRO A 212 13.88 -14.05 5.21
C PRO A 212 12.58 -13.26 5.38
N ASP A 213 12.58 -11.96 5.07
CA ASP A 213 11.37 -11.12 5.16
C ASP A 213 10.29 -11.55 4.18
N LEU A 214 10.63 -12.13 3.02
CA LEU A 214 9.64 -12.67 2.08
C LEU A 214 8.77 -13.76 2.73
N LEU A 215 9.36 -14.64 3.53
CA LEU A 215 8.64 -15.68 4.25
C LEU A 215 7.75 -15.08 5.34
N LEU A 216 8.26 -14.06 6.04
CA LEU A 216 7.50 -13.35 7.07
C LEU A 216 6.33 -12.58 6.46
N GLN A 217 6.50 -11.93 5.32
CA GLN A 217 5.43 -11.24 4.62
C GLN A 217 4.34 -12.21 4.12
N ALA A 218 4.73 -13.42 3.69
CA ALA A 218 3.80 -14.48 3.33
C ALA A 218 2.91 -14.92 4.52
N LEU A 219 3.34 -14.67 5.76
CA LEU A 219 2.56 -14.90 6.98
C LEU A 219 1.82 -13.64 7.45
N VAL A 220 2.51 -12.49 7.45
CA VAL A 220 1.95 -11.20 7.94
C VAL A 220 0.71 -10.80 7.16
N HIS A 221 0.76 -10.82 5.82
CA HIS A 221 -0.36 -10.37 5.00
C HIS A 221 -1.65 -11.15 5.25
N PRO A 222 -1.67 -12.50 5.15
CA PRO A 222 -2.87 -13.29 5.41
C PRO A 222 -3.39 -13.14 6.85
N VAL A 223 -2.51 -13.13 7.85
CA VAL A 223 -2.89 -12.99 9.25
C VAL A 223 -3.54 -11.62 9.52
N ARG A 224 -3.01 -10.54 8.94
CA ARG A 224 -3.61 -9.20 9.04
C ARG A 224 -5.01 -9.16 8.40
N ILE A 225 -5.18 -9.77 7.23
CA ILE A 225 -6.49 -9.84 6.56
C ILE A 225 -7.46 -10.72 7.37
N TYR A 226 -7.01 -11.85 7.87
CA TYR A 226 -7.78 -12.76 8.72
C TYR A 226 -8.34 -12.06 9.96
N LEU A 227 -7.55 -11.25 10.66
CA LEU A 227 -8.01 -10.50 11.82
C LEU A 227 -8.94 -9.34 11.40
N ARG A 228 -8.58 -8.61 10.34
CA ARG A 228 -9.33 -7.46 9.87
C ARG A 228 -10.74 -7.82 9.40
N THR A 229 -10.91 -8.89 8.65
CA THR A 229 -12.23 -9.34 8.17
C THR A 229 -13.16 -9.74 9.32
N GLN A 230 -12.60 -10.10 10.47
CA GLN A 230 -13.33 -10.34 11.72
C GLN A 230 -13.51 -9.05 12.57
N SER A 231 -13.15 -7.88 12.03
CA SER A 231 -13.20 -6.58 12.72
C SER A 231 -12.27 -6.47 13.95
N ILE A 232 -11.21 -7.30 14.01
CA ILE A 232 -10.22 -7.34 15.10
C ILE A 232 -9.02 -6.44 14.70
N ASN A 233 -9.18 -5.11 14.75
CA ASN A 233 -8.17 -4.17 14.30
C ASN A 233 -7.29 -3.60 15.43
N LEU A 234 -7.86 -3.32 16.59
CA LEU A 234 -7.11 -2.73 17.71
C LEU A 234 -5.95 -3.61 18.19
N PRO A 235 -6.11 -4.93 18.40
CA PRO A 235 -4.99 -5.80 18.75
C PRO A 235 -3.90 -5.84 17.67
N LEU A 236 -4.29 -5.77 16.39
CA LEU A 236 -3.33 -5.67 15.27
C LEU A 236 -2.45 -4.42 15.42
N THR A 237 -3.07 -3.27 15.73
CA THR A 237 -2.36 -2.00 15.97
C THR A 237 -1.43 -2.08 17.17
N LEU A 238 -1.86 -2.68 18.28
CA LEU A 238 -1.05 -2.84 19.49
C LEU A 238 0.16 -3.75 19.23
N CYS A 239 -0.02 -4.87 18.54
CA CYS A 239 1.09 -5.75 18.13
C CYS A 239 2.08 -5.01 17.21
N ALA A 240 1.59 -4.20 16.28
CA ALA A 240 2.44 -3.39 15.41
C ALA A 240 3.22 -2.32 16.22
N ALA A 241 2.56 -1.63 17.15
CA ALA A 241 3.21 -0.64 18.02
C ALA A 241 4.35 -1.27 18.83
N LEU A 242 4.11 -2.45 19.42
CA LEU A 242 5.12 -3.17 20.19
C LEU A 242 6.29 -3.62 19.31
N ALA A 243 6.02 -4.16 18.11
CA ALA A 243 7.05 -4.58 17.17
C ALA A 243 7.94 -3.40 16.74
N ILE A 244 7.36 -2.21 16.55
CA ILE A 244 8.10 -1.00 16.16
C ILE A 244 8.86 -0.41 17.34
N ALA A 245 8.29 -0.43 18.54
CA ALA A 245 9.01 -0.02 19.73
C ALA A 245 10.30 -0.84 19.94
N LEU A 246 10.26 -2.14 19.62
CA LEU A 246 11.44 -3.00 19.64
C LEU A 246 12.38 -2.79 18.44
N HIS A 247 11.87 -2.27 17.31
CA HIS A 247 12.69 -2.06 16.11
C HIS A 247 13.83 -1.08 16.32
N LEU A 248 13.61 0.01 17.09
CA LEU A 248 14.64 1.01 17.36
C LEU A 248 15.82 0.44 18.15
N PRO A 249 15.65 -0.22 19.33
CA PRO A 249 16.75 -0.84 20.04
C PRO A 249 17.41 -1.99 19.28
N ILE A 250 16.64 -2.75 18.50
CA ILE A 250 17.20 -3.81 17.64
C ILE A 250 18.13 -3.22 16.58
N ASN A 251 17.73 -2.14 15.90
CA ASN A 251 18.62 -1.42 14.96
C ASN A 251 19.88 -0.93 15.66
N TYR A 252 19.74 -0.31 16.83
CA TYR A 252 20.89 0.18 17.58
C TYR A 252 21.87 -0.95 17.92
N VAL A 253 21.38 -2.08 18.41
CA VAL A 253 22.22 -3.24 18.74
C VAL A 253 22.90 -3.81 17.49
N LEU A 254 22.14 -4.06 16.41
CA LEU A 254 22.70 -4.70 15.21
C LEU A 254 23.66 -3.78 14.45
N VAL A 255 23.36 -2.50 14.37
CA VAL A 255 24.14 -1.55 13.58
C VAL A 255 25.28 -0.95 14.39
N SER A 256 25.01 -0.45 15.62
CA SER A 256 25.99 0.31 16.40
C SER A 256 26.82 -0.58 17.33
N VAL A 257 26.22 -1.59 17.99
CA VAL A 257 26.94 -2.46 18.94
C VAL A 257 27.66 -3.60 18.23
N LEU A 258 26.94 -4.32 17.33
CA LEU A 258 27.49 -5.45 16.58
C LEU A 258 28.21 -5.05 15.28
N GLY A 259 28.08 -3.79 14.85
CA GLY A 259 28.80 -3.28 13.67
C GLY A 259 28.42 -3.93 12.34
N LEU A 260 27.20 -4.49 12.22
CA LEU A 260 26.78 -5.21 11.01
C LEU A 260 26.49 -4.30 9.80
N GLY A 261 26.58 -2.98 9.96
CA GLY A 261 26.39 -2.00 8.90
C GLY A 261 25.05 -2.16 8.18
N ILE A 262 25.07 -2.15 6.85
CA ILE A 262 23.88 -2.26 5.97
C ILE A 262 23.09 -3.56 6.26
N ARG A 263 23.79 -4.68 6.50
CA ARG A 263 23.14 -5.96 6.86
C ARG A 263 22.37 -5.85 8.18
N GLY A 264 22.90 -5.07 9.13
CA GLY A 264 22.26 -4.83 10.42
C GLY A 264 20.89 -4.15 10.27
N VAL A 265 20.78 -3.14 9.42
CA VAL A 265 19.51 -2.44 9.16
C VAL A 265 18.48 -3.37 8.48
N ALA A 266 18.92 -4.15 7.49
CA ALA A 266 18.06 -5.14 6.84
C ALA A 266 17.54 -6.19 7.81
N LEU A 267 18.42 -6.80 8.61
CA LEU A 267 18.06 -7.78 9.63
C LEU A 267 17.16 -7.20 10.72
N ALA A 268 17.35 -5.93 11.11
CA ALA A 268 16.46 -5.27 12.06
C ALA A 268 15.02 -5.18 11.52
N SER A 269 14.85 -4.93 10.22
CA SER A 269 13.55 -4.92 9.55
C SER A 269 12.91 -6.32 9.52
N VAL A 270 13.72 -7.35 9.25
CA VAL A 270 13.30 -8.77 9.31
C VAL A 270 12.83 -9.13 10.73
N LEU A 271 13.62 -8.77 11.76
CA LEU A 271 13.27 -9.04 13.15
C LEU A 271 12.03 -8.27 13.62
N ALA A 272 11.80 -7.05 13.10
CA ALA A 272 10.56 -6.32 13.38
C ALA A 272 9.33 -7.05 12.83
N ASN A 273 9.40 -7.59 11.62
CA ASN A 273 8.33 -8.38 11.04
C ASN A 273 8.18 -9.74 11.73
N LEU A 274 9.27 -10.37 12.16
CA LEU A 274 9.23 -11.59 12.98
C LEU A 274 8.51 -11.32 14.30
N ASN A 275 8.87 -10.26 15.02
CA ASN A 275 8.19 -9.85 16.25
C ASN A 275 6.69 -9.60 16.02
N LEU A 276 6.34 -8.92 14.90
CA LEU A 276 4.94 -8.70 14.55
C LEU A 276 4.20 -10.03 14.34
N VAL A 277 4.78 -10.97 13.60
CA VAL A 277 4.21 -12.31 13.40
C VAL A 277 4.02 -13.01 14.74
N LEU A 278 5.05 -13.03 15.59
CA LEU A 278 5.00 -13.71 16.88
C LEU A 278 3.92 -13.11 17.80
N PHE A 279 3.80 -11.78 17.86
CA PHE A 279 2.78 -11.12 18.68
C PHE A 279 1.36 -11.38 18.14
N LEU A 280 1.17 -11.38 16.82
CA LEU A 280 -0.12 -11.70 16.22
C LEU A 280 -0.53 -13.16 16.47
N PHE A 281 0.40 -14.10 16.29
CA PHE A 281 0.13 -15.50 16.60
C PHE A 281 -0.12 -15.73 18.09
N ALA A 282 0.67 -15.11 18.96
CA ALA A 282 0.43 -15.15 20.40
C ALA A 282 -0.97 -14.64 20.74
N TYR A 283 -1.39 -13.50 20.19
CA TYR A 283 -2.74 -12.96 20.38
C TYR A 283 -3.82 -13.95 19.92
N ILE A 284 -3.68 -14.52 18.69
CA ILE A 284 -4.64 -15.49 18.13
C ILE A 284 -4.76 -16.71 19.03
N LEU A 285 -3.64 -17.23 19.56
CA LEU A 285 -3.60 -18.40 20.45
C LEU A 285 -4.23 -18.08 21.80
N PHE A 286 -3.79 -17.01 22.48
CA PHE A 286 -4.28 -16.65 23.83
C PHE A 286 -5.76 -16.31 23.83
N ARG A 287 -6.27 -15.60 22.79
CA ARG A 287 -7.69 -15.26 22.68
C ARG A 287 -8.55 -16.38 22.08
N GLY A 288 -7.92 -17.46 21.63
CA GLY A 288 -8.62 -18.62 21.05
C GLY A 288 -9.35 -18.31 19.74
N VAL A 289 -8.97 -17.24 19.01
CA VAL A 289 -9.61 -16.83 17.74
C VAL A 289 -9.60 -17.97 16.73
N HIS A 290 -8.50 -18.75 16.69
CA HIS A 290 -8.33 -19.90 15.80
C HIS A 290 -9.34 -21.02 16.02
N ARG A 291 -9.89 -21.17 17.24
CA ARG A 291 -10.82 -22.27 17.57
C ARG A 291 -12.13 -22.18 16.80
N ARG A 292 -12.57 -20.95 16.47
CA ARG A 292 -13.79 -20.71 15.69
C ARG A 292 -13.61 -20.94 14.19
N THR A 293 -12.38 -21.00 13.72
CA THR A 293 -12.04 -21.05 12.30
C THR A 293 -11.36 -22.36 11.89
N GLY A 294 -11.64 -23.45 12.60
CA GLY A 294 -11.13 -24.79 12.28
C GLY A 294 -9.72 -25.11 12.79
N GLY A 295 -9.14 -24.24 13.64
CA GLY A 295 -7.81 -24.47 14.21
C GLY A 295 -6.66 -23.95 13.33
N LEU A 296 -5.41 -24.30 13.74
CA LEU A 296 -4.18 -23.93 13.03
C LEU A 296 -3.58 -25.10 12.23
N ALA A 297 -4.10 -26.32 12.40
CA ALA A 297 -3.60 -27.49 11.70
C ALA A 297 -3.90 -27.38 10.20
N LEU A 298 -2.89 -27.63 9.36
CA LEU A 298 -3.06 -27.73 7.92
C LEU A 298 -4.00 -28.88 7.59
N SER A 299 -5.11 -28.57 6.93
CA SER A 299 -6.07 -29.57 6.46
C SER A 299 -5.76 -29.96 5.02
N ALA A 300 -6.20 -31.16 4.61
CA ALA A 300 -6.12 -31.59 3.21
C ALA A 300 -6.89 -30.65 2.26
N GLU A 301 -7.90 -29.95 2.77
CA GLU A 301 -8.69 -28.97 2.05
C GLU A 301 -7.87 -27.72 1.66
N SER A 302 -6.82 -27.40 2.42
CA SER A 302 -5.93 -26.26 2.10
C SER A 302 -5.17 -26.44 0.79
N PHE A 303 -5.07 -27.68 0.30
CA PHE A 303 -4.45 -28.00 -1.00
C PHE A 303 -5.46 -28.10 -2.16
N ARG A 304 -6.76 -27.87 -1.91
CA ARG A 304 -7.83 -27.90 -2.91
C ARG A 304 -8.42 -26.50 -3.10
N GLY A 305 -9.18 -26.26 -4.19
CA GLY A 305 -9.92 -25.02 -4.40
C GLY A 305 -9.06 -23.79 -4.70
N TRP A 306 -7.84 -23.94 -5.18
CA TRP A 306 -6.93 -22.84 -5.49
C TRP A 306 -7.40 -21.95 -6.64
N GLY A 307 -8.23 -22.49 -7.56
CA GLY A 307 -8.72 -21.76 -8.72
C GLY A 307 -9.55 -20.53 -8.36
N GLU A 308 -10.42 -20.62 -7.36
CA GLU A 308 -11.24 -19.50 -6.89
C GLU A 308 -10.37 -18.42 -6.24
N LEU A 309 -9.47 -18.82 -5.36
CA LEU A 309 -8.52 -17.89 -4.72
C LEU A 309 -7.63 -17.21 -5.76
N ALA A 310 -7.03 -17.96 -6.69
CA ALA A 310 -6.19 -17.42 -7.75
C ALA A 310 -6.97 -16.49 -8.70
N GLY A 311 -8.24 -16.84 -8.99
CA GLY A 311 -9.15 -16.01 -9.80
C GLY A 311 -9.44 -14.62 -9.21
N LEU A 312 -9.26 -14.45 -7.89
CA LEU A 312 -9.36 -13.17 -7.19
C LEU A 312 -7.98 -12.57 -6.89
N ALA A 313 -7.00 -13.39 -6.55
CA ALA A 313 -5.65 -12.95 -6.16
C ALA A 313 -4.88 -12.34 -7.34
N LEU A 314 -4.91 -12.96 -8.52
CA LEU A 314 -4.18 -12.46 -9.67
C LEU A 314 -4.66 -11.08 -10.14
N PRO A 315 -5.98 -10.82 -10.32
CA PRO A 315 -6.43 -9.47 -10.66
C PRO A 315 -6.18 -8.45 -9.54
N SER A 316 -6.24 -8.86 -8.27
CA SER A 316 -5.90 -7.98 -7.14
C SER A 316 -4.43 -7.59 -7.19
N CYS A 317 -3.54 -8.54 -7.47
CA CYS A 317 -2.11 -8.31 -7.64
C CYS A 317 -1.86 -7.33 -8.80
N VAL A 318 -2.45 -7.57 -9.96
CA VAL A 318 -2.34 -6.67 -11.11
C VAL A 318 -2.83 -5.27 -10.76
N SER A 319 -3.95 -5.13 -10.07
CA SER A 319 -4.48 -3.81 -9.67
C SER A 319 -3.50 -3.04 -8.80
N VAL A 320 -2.89 -3.69 -7.82
CA VAL A 320 -1.90 -3.09 -6.90
C VAL A 320 -0.61 -2.75 -7.64
N CYS A 321 -0.08 -3.69 -8.41
CA CYS A 321 1.17 -3.49 -9.16
C CYS A 321 1.06 -2.35 -10.18
N LEU A 322 -0.05 -2.27 -10.93
CA LEU A 322 -0.26 -1.21 -11.92
C LEU A 322 -0.21 0.19 -11.29
N GLU A 323 -0.77 0.36 -10.10
CA GLU A 323 -0.76 1.64 -9.40
C GLU A 323 0.66 1.99 -8.90
N TRP A 324 1.35 1.04 -8.25
CA TRP A 324 2.69 1.28 -7.70
C TRP A 324 3.74 1.46 -8.79
N TRP A 325 3.73 0.63 -9.82
CA TRP A 325 4.69 0.71 -10.93
C TRP A 325 4.56 1.99 -11.75
N TRP A 326 3.36 2.58 -11.78
CA TRP A 326 3.17 3.85 -12.47
C TRP A 326 4.02 4.98 -11.86
N TYR A 327 4.10 5.06 -10.53
CA TYR A 327 4.96 6.04 -9.85
C TYR A 327 6.44 5.84 -10.19
N GLU A 328 6.90 4.61 -10.30
CA GLU A 328 8.29 4.31 -10.68
C GLU A 328 8.60 4.73 -12.12
N ILE A 329 7.67 4.50 -13.04
CA ILE A 329 7.78 5.01 -14.42
C ILE A 329 7.90 6.54 -14.41
N MET A 330 7.13 7.23 -13.57
CA MET A 330 7.20 8.69 -13.44
C MET A 330 8.55 9.17 -12.91
N ILE A 331 9.17 8.46 -11.97
CA ILE A 331 10.54 8.76 -11.50
C ILE A 331 11.52 8.63 -12.66
N MET A 332 11.43 7.57 -13.44
CA MET A 332 12.31 7.37 -14.60
C MET A 332 12.15 8.50 -15.63
N LEU A 333 10.90 8.94 -15.88
CA LEU A 333 10.63 10.04 -16.81
C LEU A 333 11.18 11.38 -16.30
N CYS A 334 11.26 11.60 -14.99
CA CYS A 334 11.90 12.79 -14.40
C CYS A 334 13.38 12.91 -14.80
N GLY A 335 14.07 11.78 -14.95
CA GLY A 335 15.46 11.75 -15.41
C GLY A 335 15.67 12.22 -16.86
N LEU A 336 14.59 12.32 -17.66
CA LEU A 336 14.63 12.76 -19.06
C LEU A 336 14.19 14.23 -19.25
N LEU A 337 13.86 14.94 -18.16
CA LEU A 337 13.41 16.33 -18.20
C LEU A 337 14.60 17.33 -18.24
N ALA A 338 14.29 18.60 -18.43
CA ALA A 338 15.29 19.65 -18.65
C ALA A 338 16.28 19.83 -17.48
N ASN A 339 15.84 19.60 -16.23
CA ASN A 339 16.69 19.61 -15.03
C ASN A 339 16.52 18.31 -14.25
N PRO A 340 17.20 17.21 -14.66
CA PRO A 340 16.99 15.89 -14.05
C PRO A 340 17.23 15.86 -12.55
N GLN A 341 18.26 16.54 -12.07
CA GLN A 341 18.63 16.53 -10.64
C GLN A 341 17.53 17.15 -9.77
N ALA A 342 17.01 18.32 -10.14
CA ALA A 342 15.96 18.97 -9.38
C ALA A 342 14.61 18.26 -9.51
N THR A 343 14.29 17.71 -10.69
CA THR A 343 13.02 17.01 -10.94
C THR A 343 12.95 15.67 -10.21
N VAL A 344 14.02 14.88 -10.22
CA VAL A 344 14.10 13.59 -9.48
C VAL A 344 14.04 13.84 -7.96
N ALA A 345 14.77 14.84 -7.46
CA ALA A 345 14.73 15.19 -6.03
C ALA A 345 13.33 15.67 -5.60
N SER A 346 12.72 16.58 -6.38
CA SER A 346 11.34 17.03 -6.12
C SER A 346 10.34 15.88 -6.20
N MET A 347 10.50 14.95 -7.16
CA MET A 347 9.64 13.77 -7.27
C MET A 347 9.74 12.89 -6.03
N GLY A 348 10.96 12.70 -5.49
CA GLY A 348 11.17 11.97 -4.24
C GLY A 348 10.40 12.58 -3.07
N ILE A 349 10.47 13.90 -2.86
CA ILE A 349 9.72 14.62 -1.81
C ILE A 349 8.19 14.44 -2.00
N LEU A 350 7.70 14.59 -3.24
CA LEU A 350 6.28 14.47 -3.54
C LEU A 350 5.76 13.05 -3.37
N ILE A 351 6.54 12.02 -3.71
CA ILE A 351 6.19 10.62 -3.48
C ILE A 351 6.12 10.32 -1.98
N GLN A 352 7.06 10.82 -1.18
CA GLN A 352 6.99 10.67 0.27
C GLN A 352 5.73 11.35 0.84
N THR A 353 5.38 12.52 0.31
CA THR A 353 4.16 13.24 0.69
C THR A 353 2.91 12.42 0.35
N THR A 354 2.82 11.93 -0.89
CA THR A 354 1.71 11.07 -1.33
C THR A 354 1.64 9.78 -0.51
N SER A 355 2.77 9.16 -0.21
CA SER A 355 2.83 7.93 0.61
C SER A 355 2.30 8.16 2.03
N LEU A 356 2.59 9.30 2.64
CA LEU A 356 2.05 9.68 3.94
C LEU A 356 0.53 9.89 3.86
N ILE A 357 0.06 10.62 2.85
CA ILE A 357 -1.37 10.88 2.64
C ILE A 357 -2.11 9.56 2.35
N TYR A 358 -1.54 8.66 1.55
CA TYR A 358 -2.14 7.40 1.13
C TYR A 358 -2.52 6.45 2.30
N ILE A 359 -1.87 6.59 3.46
CA ILE A 359 -2.20 5.82 4.65
C ILE A 359 -3.68 5.99 5.04
N PHE A 360 -4.23 7.19 4.89
CA PHE A 360 -5.60 7.50 5.28
C PHE A 360 -6.64 6.86 4.34
N PRO A 361 -6.62 7.10 3.02
CA PRO A 361 -7.59 6.49 2.11
C PRO A 361 -7.41 4.98 1.97
N SER A 362 -6.21 4.43 2.09
CA SER A 362 -6.00 2.98 2.07
C SER A 362 -6.62 2.29 3.28
N SER A 363 -6.47 2.86 4.48
CA SER A 363 -7.09 2.37 5.70
C SER A 363 -8.62 2.49 5.64
N LEU A 364 -9.13 3.58 5.08
CA LEU A 364 -10.56 3.74 4.79
C LEU A 364 -11.05 2.65 3.82
N GLY A 365 -10.33 2.43 2.71
CA GLY A 365 -10.66 1.41 1.72
C GLY A 365 -10.70 0.00 2.30
N PHE A 366 -9.84 -0.32 3.25
CA PHE A 366 -9.91 -1.59 3.99
C PHE A 366 -11.13 -1.67 4.89
N GLY A 367 -11.48 -0.59 5.61
CA GLY A 367 -12.69 -0.54 6.42
C GLY A 367 -13.96 -0.71 5.58
N VAL A 368 -14.03 -0.03 4.43
CA VAL A 368 -15.12 -0.17 3.46
C VAL A 368 -15.21 -1.58 2.91
N SER A 369 -14.07 -2.17 2.51
CA SER A 369 -14.01 -3.55 2.00
C SER A 369 -14.54 -4.56 3.02
N THR A 370 -14.13 -4.43 4.29
CA THR A 370 -14.62 -5.28 5.39
C THR A 370 -16.12 -5.12 5.59
N ARG A 371 -16.65 -3.89 5.60
CA ARG A 371 -18.09 -3.66 5.75
C ARG A 371 -18.89 -4.23 4.58
N VAL A 372 -18.51 -3.91 3.35
CA VAL A 372 -19.21 -4.38 2.14
C VAL A 372 -19.19 -5.91 2.08
N SER A 373 -18.03 -6.56 2.30
CA SER A 373 -17.94 -8.02 2.23
C SER A 373 -18.77 -8.71 3.32
N ASN A 374 -18.74 -8.21 4.55
CA ASN A 374 -19.50 -8.78 5.66
C ASN A 374 -21.02 -8.63 5.44
N GLU A 375 -21.50 -7.48 4.94
CA GLU A 375 -22.91 -7.25 4.68
C GLU A 375 -23.42 -8.08 3.48
N LEU A 376 -22.61 -8.26 2.42
CA LEU A 376 -22.94 -9.16 1.31
C LEU A 376 -22.97 -10.61 1.78
N GLY A 377 -22.00 -11.04 2.57
CA GLY A 377 -21.98 -12.38 3.17
C GLY A 377 -23.18 -12.64 4.09
N ALA A 378 -23.67 -11.63 4.80
CA ALA A 378 -24.88 -11.71 5.61
C ALA A 378 -26.19 -11.59 4.80
N ASN A 379 -26.12 -11.60 3.47
CA ASN A 379 -27.25 -11.43 2.55
C ASN A 379 -28.05 -10.12 2.81
N ARG A 380 -27.33 -9.01 3.05
CA ARG A 380 -27.90 -7.68 3.31
C ARG A 380 -27.45 -6.68 2.23
N PRO A 381 -27.98 -6.76 1.00
CA PRO A 381 -27.55 -5.94 -0.13
C PRO A 381 -27.71 -4.43 0.10
N ASP A 382 -28.79 -3.99 0.76
CA ASP A 382 -29.03 -2.57 1.05
C ASP A 382 -27.99 -1.99 2.02
N HIS A 383 -27.53 -2.76 2.99
CA HIS A 383 -26.47 -2.36 3.90
C HIS A 383 -25.11 -2.29 3.19
N ALA A 384 -24.82 -3.23 2.29
CA ALA A 384 -23.62 -3.21 1.45
C ALA A 384 -23.60 -1.98 0.53
N ALA A 385 -24.72 -1.67 -0.13
CA ALA A 385 -24.89 -0.46 -0.96
C ALA A 385 -24.67 0.82 -0.14
N ARG A 386 -25.20 0.86 1.09
CA ARG A 386 -25.01 1.99 2.02
C ARG A 386 -23.55 2.13 2.42
N ALA A 387 -22.89 1.03 2.80
CA ALA A 387 -21.48 1.03 3.16
C ALA A 387 -20.59 1.52 1.99
N ALA A 388 -20.90 1.10 0.76
CA ALA A 388 -20.21 1.56 -0.44
C ALA A 388 -20.39 3.08 -0.67
N THR A 389 -21.62 3.57 -0.57
CA THR A 389 -21.95 5.00 -0.77
C THR A 389 -21.28 5.87 0.29
N VAL A 390 -21.42 5.51 1.57
CA VAL A 390 -20.82 6.26 2.69
C VAL A 390 -19.30 6.21 2.63
N GLY A 391 -18.72 5.06 2.25
CA GLY A 391 -17.29 4.90 2.05
C GLY A 391 -16.72 5.83 0.98
N LEU A 392 -17.43 5.97 -0.16
CA LEU A 392 -17.05 6.91 -1.22
C LEU A 392 -17.16 8.38 -0.75
N MET A 393 -18.23 8.73 -0.01
CA MET A 393 -18.40 10.08 0.56
C MET A 393 -17.26 10.43 1.51
N LEU A 394 -16.87 9.49 2.39
CA LEU A 394 -15.70 9.66 3.26
C LEU A 394 -14.40 9.78 2.46
N GLY A 395 -14.27 9.03 1.36
CA GLY A 395 -13.14 9.14 0.43
C GLY A 395 -13.02 10.55 -0.15
N PHE A 396 -14.12 11.15 -0.63
CA PHE A 396 -14.13 12.54 -1.09
C PHE A 396 -13.80 13.54 0.02
N ALA A 397 -14.33 13.34 1.23
CA ALA A 397 -14.00 14.18 2.38
C ALA A 397 -12.49 14.12 2.72
N PHE A 398 -11.89 12.95 2.73
CA PHE A 398 -10.45 12.78 2.93
C PHE A 398 -9.64 13.43 1.80
N GLY A 399 -10.07 13.29 0.55
CA GLY A 399 -9.46 13.96 -0.59
C GLY A 399 -9.49 15.47 -0.46
N GLY A 400 -10.61 16.03 0.00
CA GLY A 400 -10.73 17.46 0.29
C GLY A 400 -9.75 17.94 1.38
N VAL A 401 -9.64 17.19 2.46
CA VAL A 401 -8.67 17.49 3.54
C VAL A 401 -7.23 17.39 3.03
N ALA A 402 -6.89 16.34 2.28
CA ALA A 402 -5.56 16.13 1.71
C ALA A 402 -5.20 17.24 0.70
N SER A 403 -6.17 17.66 -0.14
CA SER A 403 -5.99 18.76 -1.08
C SER A 403 -5.74 20.09 -0.37
N ALA A 404 -6.53 20.39 0.67
CA ALA A 404 -6.35 21.58 1.50
C ALA A 404 -4.97 21.56 2.20
N PHE A 405 -4.59 20.42 2.77
CA PHE A 405 -3.27 20.25 3.38
C PHE A 405 -2.15 20.54 2.38
N ALA A 406 -2.11 19.87 1.23
CA ALA A 406 -1.07 20.06 0.22
C ALA A 406 -0.98 21.51 -0.25
N TYR A 407 -2.11 22.20 -0.40
CA TYR A 407 -2.16 23.62 -0.77
C TYR A 407 -1.61 24.54 0.32
N LEU A 408 -2.00 24.32 1.57
CA LEU A 408 -1.60 25.16 2.72
C LEU A 408 -0.11 25.03 3.04
N VAL A 409 0.44 23.82 2.99
CA VAL A 409 1.85 23.56 3.34
C VAL A 409 2.83 23.83 2.21
N ARG A 410 2.38 24.13 0.98
CA ARG A 410 3.22 24.21 -0.23
C ARG A 410 4.45 25.12 -0.11
N GLY A 411 4.38 26.17 0.70
CA GLY A 411 5.49 27.12 0.88
C GLY A 411 6.56 26.69 1.86
N ALA A 412 6.23 25.79 2.80
CA ALA A 412 7.13 25.37 3.87
C ALA A 412 7.54 23.90 3.77
N TRP A 413 6.74 23.07 3.11
CA TRP A 413 6.90 21.62 3.13
C TRP A 413 8.24 21.15 2.57
N ALA A 414 8.60 21.64 1.37
CA ALA A 414 9.86 21.25 0.73
C ALA A 414 11.10 21.71 1.50
N ALA A 415 11.01 22.87 2.17
CA ALA A 415 12.11 23.40 2.99
C ALA A 415 12.46 22.52 4.21
N MET A 416 11.56 21.61 4.61
CA MET A 416 11.84 20.61 5.65
C MET A 416 12.78 19.50 5.17
N PHE A 417 12.92 19.32 3.85
CA PHE A 417 13.70 18.24 3.25
C PHE A 417 15.00 18.74 2.61
N THR A 418 15.03 19.98 2.12
CA THR A 418 16.19 20.52 1.40
C THR A 418 16.26 22.04 1.50
N ALA A 419 17.50 22.57 1.49
CA ALA A 419 17.76 24.01 1.41
C ALA A 419 17.92 24.50 -0.05
N ASP A 420 17.94 23.61 -1.06
CA ASP A 420 18.09 23.97 -2.47
C ASP A 420 16.87 24.75 -2.97
N PRO A 421 17.04 26.05 -3.36
CA PRO A 421 15.93 26.89 -3.74
C PRO A 421 15.23 26.42 -5.03
N ALA A 422 15.94 25.72 -5.92
CA ALA A 422 15.37 25.19 -7.17
C ALA A 422 14.41 24.03 -6.86
N ILE A 423 14.82 23.10 -6.00
CA ILE A 423 14.00 21.97 -5.56
C ILE A 423 12.79 22.46 -4.75
N VAL A 424 13.01 23.41 -3.82
CA VAL A 424 11.93 24.01 -3.03
C VAL A 424 10.88 24.69 -3.90
N ALA A 425 11.32 25.52 -4.86
CA ALA A 425 10.42 26.21 -5.77
C ALA A 425 9.65 25.24 -6.68
N LEU A 426 10.32 24.21 -7.21
CA LEU A 426 9.73 23.20 -8.07
C LEU A 426 8.68 22.38 -7.33
N THR A 427 9.01 21.89 -6.13
CA THR A 427 8.08 21.14 -5.28
C THR A 427 6.87 21.97 -4.88
N ALA A 428 7.08 23.23 -4.47
CA ALA A 428 6.00 24.16 -4.10
C ALA A 428 5.06 24.46 -5.27
N SER A 429 5.56 24.45 -6.50
CA SER A 429 4.75 24.68 -7.71
C SER A 429 3.83 23.49 -8.02
N VAL A 430 4.21 22.27 -7.64
CA VAL A 430 3.49 21.03 -7.95
C VAL A 430 2.58 20.57 -6.80
N LEU A 431 2.86 20.92 -5.55
CA LEU A 431 2.02 20.53 -4.41
C LEU A 431 0.53 20.84 -4.59
N PRO A 432 0.10 21.98 -5.20
CA PRO A 432 -1.32 22.21 -5.51
C PRO A 432 -1.89 21.22 -6.53
N ILE A 433 -1.08 20.75 -7.49
CA ILE A 433 -1.49 19.74 -8.48
C ILE A 433 -1.63 18.39 -7.79
N LEU A 434 -0.66 18.03 -6.92
CA LEU A 434 -0.75 16.84 -6.07
C LEU A 434 -2.02 16.87 -5.22
N GLY A 435 -2.32 17.99 -4.57
CA GLY A 435 -3.56 18.17 -3.82
C GLY A 435 -4.81 17.92 -4.67
N ALA A 436 -4.81 18.41 -5.91
CA ALA A 436 -5.91 18.14 -6.85
C ALA A 436 -5.98 16.63 -7.23
N CYS A 437 -4.83 15.95 -7.35
CA CYS A 437 -4.80 14.49 -7.56
C CYS A 437 -5.44 13.73 -6.40
N GLU A 438 -5.25 14.18 -5.15
CA GLU A 438 -5.81 13.51 -3.97
C GLU A 438 -7.34 13.57 -3.91
N LEU A 439 -7.98 14.57 -4.55
CA LEU A 439 -9.44 14.59 -4.73
C LEU A 439 -9.95 13.39 -5.56
N GLY A 440 -9.11 12.84 -6.42
CA GLY A 440 -9.38 11.63 -7.18
C GLY A 440 -8.86 10.37 -6.48
N ASN A 441 -7.65 10.42 -5.95
CA ASN A 441 -6.95 9.29 -5.33
C ASN A 441 -7.69 8.72 -4.10
N CYS A 442 -8.17 9.57 -3.20
CA CYS A 442 -8.84 9.13 -1.99
C CYS A 442 -10.18 8.39 -2.29
N PRO A 443 -11.11 8.92 -3.10
CA PRO A 443 -12.32 8.18 -3.45
C PRO A 443 -12.06 6.98 -4.36
N GLN A 444 -11.03 7.02 -5.23
CA GLN A 444 -10.60 5.86 -6.01
C GLN A 444 -10.16 4.71 -5.09
N THR A 445 -9.34 4.99 -4.09
CA THR A 445 -8.85 3.99 -3.13
C THR A 445 -9.99 3.40 -2.29
N ALA A 446 -10.96 4.23 -1.87
CA ALA A 446 -12.18 3.76 -1.20
C ALA A 446 -13.03 2.88 -2.13
N GLY A 447 -13.18 3.26 -3.41
CA GLY A 447 -13.89 2.49 -4.44
C GLY A 447 -13.20 1.15 -4.76
N CYS A 448 -11.87 1.10 -4.79
CA CYS A 448 -11.12 -0.17 -4.85
C CYS A 448 -11.47 -1.07 -3.65
N GLY A 449 -11.70 -0.49 -2.46
CA GLY A 449 -12.21 -1.19 -1.29
C GLY A 449 -13.60 -1.80 -1.53
N VAL A 450 -14.52 -1.04 -2.12
CA VAL A 450 -15.86 -1.52 -2.50
C VAL A 450 -15.77 -2.71 -3.48
N LEU A 451 -15.01 -2.57 -4.56
CA LEU A 451 -14.85 -3.62 -5.58
C LEU A 451 -14.17 -4.87 -5.01
N ARG A 452 -13.23 -4.70 -4.11
CA ARG A 452 -12.58 -5.80 -3.39
C ARG A 452 -13.57 -6.51 -2.48
N GLY A 453 -14.32 -5.79 -1.65
CA GLY A 453 -15.32 -6.37 -0.75
C GLY A 453 -16.45 -7.11 -1.48
N SER A 454 -16.81 -6.66 -2.69
CA SER A 454 -17.79 -7.34 -3.57
C SER A 454 -17.17 -8.43 -4.47
N ALA A 455 -15.91 -8.87 -4.22
CA ALA A 455 -15.21 -9.88 -5.01
C ALA A 455 -15.08 -9.55 -6.51
N ARG A 456 -14.87 -8.26 -6.84
CA ARG A 456 -14.73 -7.74 -8.21
C ARG A 456 -13.35 -7.10 -8.49
N PRO A 457 -12.22 -7.75 -8.15
CA PRO A 457 -10.89 -7.17 -8.37
C PRO A 457 -10.54 -7.00 -9.85
N LYS A 458 -11.16 -7.76 -10.75
CA LYS A 458 -10.99 -7.60 -12.21
C LYS A 458 -11.44 -6.22 -12.69
N ASP A 459 -12.55 -5.70 -12.14
CA ASP A 459 -13.04 -4.36 -12.49
C ASP A 459 -12.03 -3.30 -12.00
N ALA A 460 -11.53 -3.42 -10.77
CA ALA A 460 -10.50 -2.52 -10.24
C ALA A 460 -9.23 -2.52 -11.10
N ALA A 461 -8.71 -3.70 -11.46
CA ALA A 461 -7.55 -3.83 -12.34
C ALA A 461 -7.78 -3.20 -13.73
N SER A 462 -8.96 -3.42 -14.32
CA SER A 462 -9.34 -2.83 -15.60
C SER A 462 -9.46 -1.31 -15.55
N ILE A 463 -10.01 -0.76 -14.45
CA ILE A 463 -10.10 0.69 -14.22
C ILE A 463 -8.69 1.27 -14.11
N ASN A 464 -7.83 0.70 -13.26
CA ASN A 464 -6.47 1.17 -13.07
C ASN A 464 -5.65 1.11 -14.36
N LEU A 465 -5.68 -0.02 -15.08
CA LEU A 465 -4.96 -0.15 -16.35
C LEU A 465 -5.36 0.93 -17.37
N ARG A 466 -6.65 1.13 -17.55
CA ARG A 466 -7.14 2.10 -18.55
C ARG A 466 -6.89 3.53 -18.12
N SER A 467 -7.01 3.85 -16.84
CA SER A 467 -6.87 5.22 -16.35
C SER A 467 -5.40 5.64 -16.26
N PHE A 468 -4.54 4.83 -15.67
CA PHE A 468 -3.12 5.19 -15.50
C PHE A 468 -2.32 5.05 -16.79
N TYR A 469 -2.49 3.93 -17.53
CA TYR A 469 -1.64 3.63 -18.68
C TYR A 469 -2.19 4.10 -20.03
N LEU A 470 -3.53 4.08 -20.23
CA LEU A 470 -4.11 4.54 -21.49
C LEU A 470 -4.54 6.02 -21.49
N VAL A 471 -4.74 6.63 -20.31
CA VAL A 471 -5.06 8.05 -20.20
C VAL A 471 -3.90 8.82 -19.58
N GLY A 472 -3.48 8.46 -18.38
CA GLY A 472 -2.49 9.19 -17.59
C GLY A 472 -1.13 9.28 -18.27
N THR A 473 -0.57 8.14 -18.70
CA THR A 473 0.75 8.10 -19.33
C THR A 473 0.82 8.90 -20.65
N PRO A 474 -0.12 8.76 -21.61
CA PRO A 474 -0.09 9.60 -22.81
C PRO A 474 -0.23 11.09 -22.50
N VAL A 475 -1.14 11.46 -21.57
CA VAL A 475 -1.30 12.87 -21.17
C VAL A 475 -0.02 13.40 -20.52
N ALA A 476 0.61 12.62 -19.64
CA ALA A 476 1.87 12.98 -19.00
C ALA A 476 2.98 13.23 -20.05
N LEU A 477 3.16 12.30 -20.99
CA LEU A 477 4.18 12.41 -22.04
C LEU A 477 3.92 13.61 -22.96
N ILE A 478 2.68 13.79 -23.42
CA ILE A 478 2.31 14.90 -24.29
C ILE A 478 2.52 16.24 -23.58
N LEU A 479 2.08 16.37 -22.33
CA LEU A 479 2.22 17.64 -21.60
C LEU A 479 3.66 17.92 -21.20
N ALA A 480 4.41 16.92 -20.73
CA ALA A 480 5.77 17.12 -20.28
C ALA A 480 6.73 17.41 -21.44
N PHE A 481 6.68 16.60 -22.51
CA PHE A 481 7.68 16.63 -23.58
C PHE A 481 7.25 17.42 -24.82
N TRP A 482 5.99 17.31 -25.24
CA TRP A 482 5.53 18.02 -26.46
C TRP A 482 5.10 19.47 -26.17
N TYR A 483 4.31 19.69 -25.09
CA TYR A 483 3.89 21.04 -24.70
C TYR A 483 4.88 21.74 -23.77
N HIS A 484 6.00 21.11 -23.42
CA HIS A 484 7.06 21.64 -22.55
C HIS A 484 6.56 22.16 -21.20
N TYR A 485 5.54 21.50 -20.60
CA TYR A 485 5.15 21.76 -19.20
C TYR A 485 6.12 21.09 -18.21
N ASP A 486 7.12 20.35 -18.75
CA ASP A 486 8.20 19.74 -17.98
C ASP A 486 7.66 18.93 -16.80
N PHE A 487 8.22 19.09 -15.61
CA PHE A 487 7.83 18.36 -14.40
C PHE A 487 6.34 18.49 -14.03
N GLN A 488 5.74 19.68 -14.21
CA GLN A 488 4.31 19.88 -13.99
C GLN A 488 3.44 19.06 -14.94
N GLY A 489 3.91 18.83 -16.18
CA GLY A 489 3.23 18.02 -17.18
C GLY A 489 3.03 16.58 -16.73
N LEU A 490 4.02 16.00 -16.04
CA LEU A 490 3.93 14.67 -15.48
C LEU A 490 2.80 14.57 -14.43
N TRP A 491 2.73 15.52 -13.50
CA TRP A 491 1.70 15.55 -12.46
C TRP A 491 0.30 15.87 -12.99
N LEU A 492 0.20 16.65 -14.06
CA LEU A 492 -1.07 16.84 -14.79
C LEU A 492 -1.53 15.54 -15.46
N GLY A 493 -0.59 14.70 -15.92
CA GLY A 493 -0.90 13.35 -16.38
C GLY A 493 -1.49 12.48 -15.27
N LEU A 494 -0.95 12.56 -14.04
CA LEU A 494 -1.52 11.89 -12.87
C LEU A 494 -2.94 12.42 -12.58
N LEU A 495 -3.13 13.72 -12.63
CA LEU A 495 -4.45 14.32 -12.41
C LEU A 495 -5.48 13.81 -13.42
N ALA A 496 -5.11 13.69 -14.70
CA ALA A 496 -5.96 13.12 -15.73
C ALA A 496 -6.27 11.63 -15.47
N ALA A 497 -5.27 10.87 -15.03
CA ALA A 497 -5.44 9.46 -14.64
C ALA A 497 -6.43 9.33 -13.47
N GLN A 498 -6.27 10.11 -12.42
CA GLN A 498 -7.13 10.09 -11.23
C GLN A 498 -8.56 10.52 -11.57
N ALA A 499 -8.74 11.55 -12.39
CA ALA A 499 -10.06 11.97 -12.86
C ALA A 499 -10.76 10.84 -13.65
N ALA A 500 -10.06 10.21 -14.60
CA ALA A 500 -10.58 9.09 -15.37
C ALA A 500 -10.91 7.89 -14.47
N CYS A 501 -10.08 7.63 -13.46
CA CYS A 501 -10.25 6.54 -12.50
C CYS A 501 -11.52 6.73 -11.67
N VAL A 502 -11.72 7.91 -11.08
CA VAL A 502 -12.91 8.22 -10.28
C VAL A 502 -14.18 8.12 -11.11
N VAL A 503 -14.21 8.72 -12.31
CA VAL A 503 -15.40 8.66 -13.18
C VAL A 503 -15.77 7.19 -13.48
N ARG A 504 -14.82 6.37 -13.86
CA ARG A 504 -15.04 4.95 -14.12
C ARG A 504 -15.48 4.18 -12.87
N MET A 505 -14.84 4.47 -11.74
CA MET A 505 -15.17 3.84 -10.45
C MET A 505 -16.62 4.12 -10.06
N LEU A 506 -17.04 5.39 -10.13
CA LEU A 506 -18.41 5.81 -9.83
C LEU A 506 -19.42 5.15 -10.77
N LEU A 507 -19.12 5.07 -12.08
CA LEU A 507 -19.99 4.41 -13.06
C LEU A 507 -20.13 2.91 -12.78
N VAL A 508 -19.05 2.22 -12.44
CA VAL A 508 -19.06 0.79 -12.16
C VAL A 508 -19.80 0.49 -10.85
N ILE A 509 -19.54 1.24 -9.79
CA ILE A 509 -20.20 1.06 -8.49
C ILE A 509 -21.67 1.48 -8.57
N GLY A 510 -21.99 2.60 -9.25
CA GLY A 510 -23.35 3.08 -9.40
C GLY A 510 -24.28 2.16 -10.22
N ARG A 511 -23.70 1.32 -11.10
CA ARG A 511 -24.43 0.31 -11.89
C ARG A 511 -24.44 -1.06 -11.23
N THR A 512 -23.95 -1.20 -10.01
CA THR A 512 -23.88 -2.50 -9.33
C THR A 512 -25.27 -2.94 -8.88
N ASP A 513 -25.68 -4.14 -9.31
CA ASP A 513 -26.83 -4.84 -8.76
C ASP A 513 -26.42 -5.53 -7.45
N TRP A 514 -26.71 -4.85 -6.33
CA TRP A 514 -26.33 -5.33 -5.00
C TRP A 514 -27.04 -6.62 -4.60
N ALA A 515 -28.26 -6.88 -5.13
CA ALA A 515 -28.98 -8.12 -4.86
C ALA A 515 -28.31 -9.31 -5.56
N ALA A 516 -27.86 -9.11 -6.82
CA ALA A 516 -27.08 -10.12 -7.53
C ALA A 516 -25.73 -10.38 -6.87
N GLU A 517 -25.04 -9.34 -6.40
CA GLU A 517 -23.77 -9.50 -5.69
C GLU A 517 -23.94 -10.21 -4.33
N ALA A 518 -25.05 -9.99 -3.61
CA ALA A 518 -25.34 -10.72 -2.38
C ALA A 518 -25.56 -12.23 -2.65
N LYS A 519 -26.29 -12.58 -3.71
CA LYS A 519 -26.46 -13.98 -4.13
C LYS A 519 -25.11 -14.63 -4.49
N ARG A 520 -24.27 -13.90 -5.22
CA ARG A 520 -22.93 -14.38 -5.58
C ARG A 520 -22.04 -14.55 -4.34
N ALA A 521 -22.16 -13.66 -3.36
CA ALA A 521 -21.44 -13.77 -2.09
C ALA A 521 -21.86 -15.02 -1.30
N GLN A 522 -23.15 -15.37 -1.31
CA GLN A 522 -23.64 -16.62 -0.71
C GLN A 522 -23.05 -17.85 -1.40
N GLN A 523 -22.92 -17.82 -2.73
CA GLN A 523 -22.30 -18.91 -3.49
C GLN A 523 -20.82 -19.06 -3.15
N LEU A 524 -20.06 -17.95 -3.07
CA LEU A 524 -18.65 -17.95 -2.68
C LEU A 524 -18.44 -18.43 -1.24
N ALA A 525 -19.32 -18.05 -0.33
CA ALA A 525 -19.29 -18.51 1.06
C ALA A 525 -19.76 -19.96 1.20
N GLY A 526 -20.66 -20.43 0.35
CA GLY A 526 -21.26 -21.77 0.36
C GLY A 526 -20.45 -22.83 -0.39
N ALA A 527 -19.58 -22.43 -1.33
CA ALA A 527 -18.74 -23.37 -2.08
C ALA A 527 -17.74 -24.16 -1.20
N GLY A 528 -17.44 -23.65 0.02
CA GLY A 528 -16.71 -24.40 1.04
C GLY A 528 -17.59 -25.33 1.89
N GLY A 529 -18.90 -25.02 2.06
CA GLY A 529 -19.82 -25.79 2.90
C GLY A 529 -20.48 -26.99 2.20
N ALA A 530 -20.45 -27.01 0.86
CA ALA A 530 -21.03 -28.14 0.10
C ALA A 530 -20.25 -29.46 0.26
N VAL A 531 -19.05 -29.42 0.84
CA VAL A 531 -18.27 -30.63 1.15
C VAL A 531 -18.70 -31.22 2.49
N GLU A 532 -19.04 -30.40 3.49
CA GLU A 532 -19.50 -30.88 4.80
C GLU A 532 -20.92 -31.49 4.76
N THR A 533 -21.81 -30.99 3.87
CA THR A 533 -23.16 -31.55 3.76
C THR A 533 -23.25 -32.88 3.00
N LYS A 534 -22.28 -33.22 2.17
CA LYS A 534 -22.27 -34.52 1.49
C LYS A 534 -21.78 -35.67 2.37
N GLU A 535 -20.85 -35.43 3.31
CA GLU A 535 -20.44 -36.45 4.28
C GLU A 535 -21.47 -36.65 5.42
N GLY A 536 -22.26 -35.62 5.76
CA GLY A 536 -23.34 -35.74 6.74
C GLY A 536 -24.62 -36.42 6.21
N MET A 537 -24.78 -36.52 4.88
CA MET A 537 -25.97 -37.07 4.27
C MET A 537 -25.83 -38.56 3.84
N GLU A 538 -24.62 -39.10 3.84
CA GLU A 538 -24.40 -40.54 3.59
C GLU A 538 -24.40 -41.40 4.85
N VAL A 539 -24.43 -40.81 6.05
CA VAL A 539 -24.50 -41.54 7.33
C VAL A 539 -25.94 -41.63 7.88
N GLY A 540 -26.91 -40.92 7.27
CA GLY A 540 -28.30 -40.80 7.75
C GLY A 540 -29.34 -41.73 7.11
N ALA A 541 -28.93 -42.68 6.25
CA ALA A 541 -29.86 -43.59 5.59
C ALA A 541 -29.79 -45.02 6.10
N ALA A 542 -29.87 -45.21 7.43
CA ALA A 542 -30.16 -46.54 8.03
C ALA A 542 -30.71 -46.34 9.45
N GLY A 543 -32.02 -46.50 9.62
CA GLY A 543 -32.64 -46.63 10.94
C GLY A 543 -33.85 -45.72 11.17
N GLU A 544 -35.00 -46.12 10.64
CA GLU A 544 -36.32 -45.77 11.19
C GLU A 544 -36.40 -46.41 12.58
N ASP A 545 -36.78 -45.57 13.58
CA ASP A 545 -37.79 -45.93 14.56
C ASP A 545 -38.04 -44.74 15.56
N ASP A 546 -39.29 -44.52 15.77
CA ASP A 546 -40.05 -43.58 16.61
C ASP A 546 -39.45 -43.09 17.94
N GLU A 547 -39.49 -41.75 18.19
CA GLU A 547 -40.25 -41.12 19.29
C GLU A 547 -40.16 -39.56 19.23
N PRO A 548 -41.20 -38.82 19.67
CA PRO A 548 -41.29 -37.37 19.48
C PRO A 548 -40.59 -36.62 20.62
N GLY A 549 -39.44 -36.03 20.30
CA GLY A 549 -38.67 -35.17 21.23
C GLY A 549 -38.88 -33.68 20.97
N ILE A 550 -39.21 -32.98 22.02
CA ILE A 550 -39.51 -31.56 22.25
C ILE A 550 -38.50 -30.63 21.50
N PRO A 551 -38.95 -29.55 20.83
CA PRO A 551 -38.02 -28.60 20.21
C PRO A 551 -37.35 -27.74 21.30
N ILE A 552 -36.03 -27.85 21.41
CA ILE A 552 -35.20 -26.95 22.22
C ILE A 552 -35.08 -25.63 21.45
N VAL A 553 -35.83 -24.63 21.92
CA VAL A 553 -35.62 -23.23 21.51
C VAL A 553 -34.39 -22.71 22.22
N VAL A 554 -33.26 -22.60 21.51
CA VAL A 554 -32.08 -21.89 22.01
C VAL A 554 -32.34 -20.40 21.87
N VAL A 555 -32.74 -19.76 22.95
CA VAL A 555 -32.79 -18.30 23.09
C VAL A 555 -31.35 -17.82 23.22
N ILE A 556 -30.81 -17.19 22.18
CA ILE A 556 -29.54 -16.47 22.25
C ILE A 556 -29.83 -15.10 22.90
N GLU A 557 -29.63 -15.00 24.20
CA GLU A 557 -29.58 -13.71 24.89
C GLU A 557 -28.36 -12.92 24.41
N ARG A 558 -28.63 -11.72 23.86
CA ARG A 558 -27.61 -10.70 23.61
C ARG A 558 -27.16 -10.13 24.93
N PRO A 559 -25.87 -10.01 25.24
CA PRO A 559 -25.44 -9.20 26.38
C PRO A 559 -25.82 -7.74 26.09
N LYS A 560 -26.64 -7.18 26.95
CA LYS A 560 -26.85 -5.74 27.10
C LYS A 560 -25.61 -5.15 27.75
N ASP A 561 -25.19 -4.01 27.19
CA ASP A 561 -24.51 -2.91 27.85
C ASP A 561 -23.21 -3.21 28.64
N GLN A 562 -22.07 -2.77 28.04
CA GLN A 562 -21.12 -2.01 28.86
C GLN A 562 -20.46 -0.92 28.00
N CYS A 563 -20.48 0.29 28.56
CA CYS A 563 -20.09 1.62 28.12
C CYS A 563 -18.82 1.73 27.27
#